data_016a5133f0916ddf450ba048313186e4
#
_entry.id   016a5133f0916ddf450ba048313186e4
#
_cell.length_a   1.000
_cell.length_b   1.000
_cell.length_c   1.000
_cell.angle_alpha   90.00
_cell.angle_beta   90.00
_cell.angle_gamma   90.00
#
_symmetry.space_group_name_H-M   'P 1'
#
loop_
_entity.id
_entity.type
_entity.pdbx_description
1 polymer ?
#
loop_
_entity_poly.entity_id
_entity_poly.type
_entity_poly.pdbx_seq_one_letter_code
_entity_poly.pdbx_strand_id
1 'polypeptide(L)'
;YELNMVQAYLDRGEDKEAVFEFFVRRLPERRGFLLAAGLVDALDYLEGIRFSDEEIGWLRGTGRFRDNLLDYLKSFRFSGDVHAIPEGTVCFPNEPLIRVTAPLPQAQLVESRLINILHFQTLIASKAARMVLAAPGKALSDFGLRTAHGAEAGLFSARASYLAGFAGAANVLAGARYGIPVVGTMAHSYVQTHDNEMKAFEDFARARPDGVILLIDTYDTEAGARKVVELYPRLKADGITIRGVRIDSGDLMAMSRKVRRIFDEGGLKDVIILVSGGVNEDVLQVMMKEKAPIDGFGIGVGLDVSTDAPALDCAYKLQEYAGAPRRKRSEGKATWPGRKQVWRAYDTEGRMRGDILSVETEDHPGETLIRQVMRAGKRVTKAETLAHIRERAAAELARLPEPLRRLETSHDYPVKISDALKALAAEADRITDSAP
;
A
#
# COMPACT_ATOMS: atom_id res chain seq x y z
N TYR A 1 -19.83 2.35 -16.89
CA TYR A 1 -20.87 1.36 -16.55
C TYR A 1 -21.65 1.76 -15.29
N GLU A 2 -21.01 2.37 -14.29
CA GLU A 2 -21.66 2.83 -13.05
C GLU A 2 -22.80 3.81 -13.34
N LEU A 3 -22.53 4.87 -14.11
CA LEU A 3 -23.56 5.85 -14.49
C LEU A 3 -24.71 5.20 -15.27
N ASN A 4 -24.42 4.25 -16.18
CA ASN A 4 -25.44 3.53 -16.92
C ASN A 4 -26.34 2.70 -16.00
N MET A 5 -25.72 2.02 -15.01
CA MET A 5 -26.46 1.21 -14.04
C MET A 5 -27.28 2.08 -13.10
N VAL A 6 -26.70 3.20 -12.59
CA VAL A 6 -27.43 4.14 -11.74
C VAL A 6 -28.62 4.75 -12.48
N GLN A 7 -28.47 5.13 -13.77
CA GLN A 7 -29.60 5.57 -14.59
C GLN A 7 -30.70 4.51 -14.61
N ALA A 8 -30.34 3.24 -14.85
CA ALA A 8 -31.31 2.16 -14.92
C ALA A 8 -32.00 1.91 -13.57
N TYR A 9 -31.29 2.03 -12.46
CA TYR A 9 -31.88 1.90 -11.13
C TYR A 9 -32.86 3.03 -10.83
N LEU A 10 -32.50 4.28 -11.13
CA LEU A 10 -33.39 5.44 -10.95
C LEU A 10 -34.65 5.35 -11.81
N ASP A 11 -34.52 4.89 -13.06
CA ASP A 11 -35.66 4.71 -13.97
C ASP A 11 -36.66 3.66 -13.47
N ARG A 12 -36.22 2.70 -12.67
CA ARG A 12 -37.03 1.62 -12.09
C ARG A 12 -37.45 1.87 -10.64
N GLY A 13 -36.95 2.95 -10.01
CA GLY A 13 -37.16 3.21 -8.59
C GLY A 13 -36.45 2.20 -7.66
N GLU A 14 -35.31 1.66 -8.11
CA GLU A 14 -34.52 0.67 -7.36
C GLU A 14 -33.53 1.40 -6.45
N ASP A 15 -33.98 1.75 -5.26
CA ASP A 15 -33.21 2.50 -4.25
C ASP A 15 -33.07 1.78 -2.90
N LYS A 16 -33.47 0.51 -2.82
CA LYS A 16 -33.39 -0.28 -1.60
C LYS A 16 -31.93 -0.46 -1.18
N GLU A 17 -31.74 -0.77 0.10
CA GLU A 17 -30.45 -1.04 0.68
C GLU A 17 -29.74 -2.20 -0.02
N ALA A 18 -28.47 -1.97 -0.34
CA ALA A 18 -27.56 -2.94 -0.95
C ALA A 18 -26.27 -3.05 -0.13
N VAL A 19 -25.74 -4.24 -0.07
CA VAL A 19 -24.44 -4.53 0.56
C VAL A 19 -23.46 -4.96 -0.50
N PHE A 20 -22.35 -4.23 -0.61
CA PHE A 20 -21.24 -4.57 -1.46
C PHE A 20 -19.98 -4.79 -0.62
N GLU A 21 -19.11 -5.68 -1.08
CA GLU A 21 -17.82 -5.89 -0.44
C GLU A 21 -16.69 -5.91 -1.46
N PHE A 22 -15.55 -5.28 -1.08
CA PHE A 22 -14.29 -5.36 -1.78
C PHE A 22 -13.40 -6.40 -1.11
N PHE A 23 -12.87 -7.31 -1.88
CA PHE A 23 -11.97 -8.38 -1.45
C PHE A 23 -11.03 -8.80 -2.57
N VAL A 24 -9.94 -9.48 -2.23
CA VAL A 24 -9.01 -10.10 -3.17
C VAL A 24 -9.31 -11.61 -3.22
N ARG A 25 -9.48 -12.15 -4.43
CA ARG A 25 -9.83 -13.58 -4.62
C ARG A 25 -8.67 -14.51 -4.41
N ARG A 26 -7.52 -14.13 -4.95
CA ARG A 26 -6.29 -14.92 -4.92
C ARG A 26 -5.10 -14.01 -4.72
N LEU A 27 -4.13 -14.49 -3.95
CA LEU A 27 -2.85 -13.81 -3.80
C LEU A 27 -2.06 -13.92 -5.11
N PRO A 28 -1.23 -12.92 -5.44
CA PRO A 28 -0.19 -13.07 -6.43
C PRO A 28 0.74 -14.24 -6.08
N GLU A 29 1.31 -14.85 -7.09
CA GLU A 29 2.35 -15.86 -6.92
C GLU A 29 3.45 -15.33 -5.99
N ARG A 30 3.97 -16.16 -5.11
CA ARG A 30 5.01 -15.81 -4.13
C ARG A 30 4.58 -14.82 -3.02
N ARG A 31 3.29 -14.43 -2.92
CA ARG A 31 2.78 -13.62 -1.81
C ARG A 31 1.92 -14.46 -0.87
N GLY A 32 2.34 -14.60 0.38
CA GLY A 32 1.62 -15.39 1.38
C GLY A 32 0.52 -14.60 2.12
N PHE A 33 0.48 -13.27 1.97
CA PHE A 33 -0.45 -12.38 2.66
C PHE A 33 -0.60 -11.04 1.94
N LEU A 34 -1.58 -10.27 2.36
CA LEU A 34 -1.75 -8.84 2.02
C LEU A 34 -1.65 -7.99 3.30
N LEU A 35 -1.27 -6.75 3.15
CA LEU A 35 -1.33 -5.72 4.19
C LEU A 35 -2.38 -4.68 3.78
N ALA A 36 -3.50 -4.62 4.48
CA ALA A 36 -4.60 -3.71 4.16
C ALA A 36 -4.15 -2.24 4.22
N ALA A 37 -4.44 -1.48 3.15
CA ALA A 37 -4.09 -0.07 3.06
C ALA A 37 -5.09 0.70 2.19
N GLY A 38 -5.16 2.04 2.37
CA GLY A 38 -6.01 2.93 1.58
C GLY A 38 -7.36 3.24 2.21
N LEU A 39 -7.68 2.71 3.39
CA LEU A 39 -8.98 2.96 4.03
C LEU A 39 -9.19 4.44 4.37
N VAL A 40 -8.17 5.14 4.88
CA VAL A 40 -8.29 6.57 5.21
C VAL A 40 -8.64 7.38 3.96
N ASP A 41 -7.94 7.16 2.84
CA ASP A 41 -8.21 7.85 1.58
C ASP A 41 -9.57 7.42 0.97
N ALA A 42 -10.00 6.16 1.16
CA ALA A 42 -11.31 5.68 0.73
C ALA A 42 -12.45 6.38 1.51
N LEU A 43 -12.28 6.57 2.82
CA LEU A 43 -13.25 7.30 3.64
C LEU A 43 -13.25 8.80 3.32
N ASP A 44 -12.09 9.42 3.05
CA ASP A 44 -12.00 10.80 2.55
C ASP A 44 -12.76 10.97 1.24
N TYR A 45 -12.61 10.01 0.33
CA TYR A 45 -13.37 9.99 -0.93
C TYR A 45 -14.87 9.92 -0.69
N LEU A 46 -15.35 8.99 0.15
CA LEU A 46 -16.78 8.83 0.42
C LEU A 46 -17.40 10.06 1.10
N GLU A 47 -16.70 10.69 2.04
CA GLU A 47 -17.15 11.93 2.67
C GLU A 47 -17.12 13.12 1.71
N GLY A 48 -16.14 13.12 0.80
CA GLY A 48 -15.86 14.22 -0.11
C GLY A 48 -16.58 14.16 -1.45
N ILE A 49 -17.10 13.01 -1.89
CA ILE A 49 -17.64 12.84 -3.24
C ILE A 49 -18.79 13.81 -3.52
N ARG A 50 -18.60 14.60 -4.57
CA ARG A 50 -19.56 15.60 -5.08
C ARG A 50 -19.38 15.69 -6.60
N PHE A 51 -20.42 16.12 -7.27
CA PHE A 51 -20.38 16.43 -8.69
C PHE A 51 -20.54 17.94 -8.88
N SER A 52 -19.62 18.56 -9.58
CA SER A 52 -19.63 20.00 -9.88
C SER A 52 -20.65 20.32 -10.97
N ASP A 53 -21.08 21.58 -11.02
CA ASP A 53 -21.97 22.04 -12.11
C ASP A 53 -21.30 21.89 -13.48
N GLU A 54 -19.97 21.99 -13.58
CA GLU A 54 -19.21 21.76 -14.81
C GLU A 54 -19.30 20.29 -15.27
N GLU A 55 -19.09 19.32 -14.34
CA GLU A 55 -19.21 17.89 -14.63
C GLU A 55 -20.65 17.52 -15.05
N ILE A 56 -21.65 18.05 -14.35
CA ILE A 56 -23.06 17.85 -14.69
C ILE A 56 -23.37 18.47 -16.09
N GLY A 57 -22.84 19.67 -16.37
CA GLY A 57 -22.99 20.31 -17.67
C GLY A 57 -22.35 19.50 -18.79
N TRP A 58 -21.16 18.94 -18.56
CA TRP A 58 -20.50 18.05 -19.51
C TRP A 58 -21.32 16.78 -19.77
N LEU A 59 -21.77 16.10 -18.70
CA LEU A 59 -22.62 14.90 -18.83
C LEU A 59 -23.89 15.19 -19.64
N ARG A 60 -24.57 16.33 -19.37
CA ARG A 60 -25.73 16.81 -20.12
C ARG A 60 -25.42 17.00 -21.60
N GLY A 61 -24.26 17.62 -21.90
CA GLY A 61 -23.80 17.86 -23.26
C GLY A 61 -23.53 16.59 -24.08
N THR A 62 -23.29 15.43 -23.41
CA THR A 62 -23.14 14.15 -24.11
C THR A 62 -24.44 13.60 -24.69
N GLY A 63 -25.61 14.08 -24.24
CA GLY A 63 -26.93 13.57 -24.64
C GLY A 63 -27.22 12.11 -24.26
N ARG A 64 -26.38 11.48 -23.42
CA ARG A 64 -26.45 10.05 -23.08
C ARG A 64 -27.29 9.77 -21.84
N PHE A 65 -27.48 10.77 -20.98
CA PHE A 65 -28.07 10.61 -19.66
C PHE A 65 -29.33 11.47 -19.53
N ARG A 66 -30.31 10.98 -18.77
CA ARG A 66 -31.58 11.70 -18.55
C ARG A 66 -31.46 12.69 -17.39
N ASP A 67 -32.39 13.63 -17.33
CA ASP A 67 -32.38 14.69 -16.30
C ASP A 67 -32.44 14.12 -14.88
N ASN A 68 -33.24 13.03 -14.64
CA ASN A 68 -33.33 12.42 -13.33
C ASN A 68 -31.98 11.93 -12.78
N LEU A 69 -31.06 11.40 -13.63
CA LEU A 69 -29.71 11.06 -13.20
C LEU A 69 -28.90 12.32 -12.93
N LEU A 70 -28.97 13.33 -13.80
CA LEU A 70 -28.21 14.57 -13.64
C LEU A 70 -28.60 15.31 -12.34
N ASP A 71 -29.88 15.35 -12.02
CA ASP A 71 -30.39 15.95 -10.79
C ASP A 71 -29.97 15.13 -9.55
N TYR A 72 -30.00 13.80 -9.66
CA TYR A 72 -29.50 12.91 -8.62
C TYR A 72 -28.01 13.16 -8.34
N LEU A 73 -27.17 13.22 -9.37
CA LEU A 73 -25.74 13.47 -9.23
C LEU A 73 -25.45 14.86 -8.65
N LYS A 74 -26.18 15.90 -9.06
CA LYS A 74 -26.04 17.26 -8.54
C LYS A 74 -26.24 17.33 -7.02
N SER A 75 -27.20 16.57 -6.50
CA SER A 75 -27.50 16.51 -5.07
C SER A 75 -26.76 15.38 -4.35
N PHE A 76 -25.94 14.59 -5.06
CA PHE A 76 -25.31 13.40 -4.52
C PHE A 76 -24.49 13.67 -3.26
N ARG A 77 -24.76 12.89 -2.25
CA ARG A 77 -23.96 12.77 -1.02
C ARG A 77 -24.00 11.31 -0.60
N PHE A 78 -22.83 10.74 -0.33
CA PHE A 78 -22.81 9.38 0.21
C PHE A 78 -23.41 9.39 1.63
N SER A 79 -24.38 8.53 1.88
CA SER A 79 -25.11 8.43 3.15
C SER A 79 -25.12 7.03 3.75
N GLY A 80 -24.29 6.12 3.17
CA GLY A 80 -24.23 4.74 3.61
C GLY A 80 -23.39 4.52 4.86
N ASP A 81 -23.41 3.28 5.34
CA ASP A 81 -22.55 2.75 6.38
C ASP A 81 -21.36 2.02 5.76
N VAL A 82 -20.22 2.06 6.43
CA VAL A 82 -19.02 1.34 6.01
C VAL A 82 -18.45 0.55 7.18
N HIS A 83 -18.16 -0.72 6.92
CA HIS A 83 -17.39 -1.58 7.79
C HIS A 83 -16.10 -1.99 7.07
N ALA A 84 -14.97 -2.06 7.77
CA ALA A 84 -13.70 -2.36 7.14
C ALA A 84 -12.71 -3.03 8.10
N ILE A 85 -11.74 -3.72 7.51
CA ILE A 85 -10.52 -4.12 8.21
C ILE A 85 -9.65 -2.87 8.37
N PRO A 86 -9.13 -2.55 9.56
CA PRO A 86 -8.25 -1.41 9.79
C PRO A 86 -6.97 -1.49 8.95
N GLU A 87 -6.48 -0.34 8.46
CA GLU A 87 -5.21 -0.30 7.75
C GLU A 87 -4.05 -0.84 8.59
N GLY A 88 -3.08 -1.47 7.93
CA GLY A 88 -1.96 -2.11 8.61
C GLY A 88 -2.27 -3.50 9.16
N THR A 89 -3.49 -4.00 9.00
CA THR A 89 -3.85 -5.37 9.34
C THR A 89 -3.47 -6.32 8.21
N VAL A 90 -2.87 -7.45 8.54
CA VAL A 90 -2.64 -8.55 7.58
C VAL A 90 -4.00 -9.16 7.21
N CYS A 91 -4.20 -9.46 5.93
CA CYS A 91 -5.43 -10.10 5.43
C CYS A 91 -5.12 -11.13 4.34
N PHE A 92 -6.12 -11.99 4.09
CA PHE A 92 -5.99 -13.16 3.24
C PHE A 92 -7.11 -13.20 2.18
N PRO A 93 -7.04 -14.11 1.18
CA PRO A 93 -8.03 -14.20 0.13
C PRO A 93 -9.47 -14.33 0.64
N ASN A 94 -10.39 -13.67 -0.06
CA ASN A 94 -11.84 -13.65 0.19
C ASN A 94 -12.27 -12.95 1.49
N GLU A 95 -11.36 -12.42 2.29
CA GLU A 95 -11.70 -11.56 3.41
C GLU A 95 -12.11 -10.18 2.90
N PRO A 96 -13.28 -9.64 3.32
CA PRO A 96 -13.70 -8.30 2.92
C PRO A 96 -12.83 -7.23 3.56
N LEU A 97 -12.08 -6.49 2.74
CA LEU A 97 -11.31 -5.34 3.22
C LEU A 97 -12.23 -4.17 3.58
N ILE A 98 -13.31 -4.02 2.82
CA ILE A 98 -14.35 -3.02 3.08
C ILE A 98 -15.72 -3.58 2.67
N ARG A 99 -16.74 -3.27 3.46
CA ARG A 99 -18.15 -3.50 3.18
C ARG A 99 -18.88 -2.16 3.18
N VAL A 100 -19.59 -1.88 2.10
CA VAL A 100 -20.43 -0.71 1.92
C VAL A 100 -21.89 -1.13 1.98
N THR A 101 -22.67 -0.52 2.86
CA THR A 101 -24.11 -0.69 3.00
C THR A 101 -24.77 0.65 2.72
N ALA A 102 -25.49 0.76 1.60
CA ALA A 102 -26.08 2.02 1.15
C ALA A 102 -27.27 1.76 0.20
N PRO A 103 -28.08 2.78 -0.12
CA PRO A 103 -29.01 2.70 -1.25
C PRO A 103 -28.27 2.22 -2.51
N LEU A 104 -28.87 1.30 -3.28
CA LEU A 104 -28.22 0.64 -4.41
C LEU A 104 -27.50 1.59 -5.38
N PRO A 105 -28.11 2.73 -5.81
CA PRO A 105 -27.42 3.67 -6.68
C PRO A 105 -26.14 4.25 -6.08
N GLN A 106 -26.14 4.53 -4.77
CA GLN A 106 -24.94 5.06 -4.07
C GLN A 106 -23.85 4.00 -3.97
N ALA A 107 -24.20 2.79 -3.52
CA ALA A 107 -23.25 1.70 -3.35
C ALA A 107 -22.59 1.31 -4.68
N GLN A 108 -23.33 1.39 -5.79
CA GLN A 108 -22.81 1.12 -7.13
C GLN A 108 -21.90 2.24 -7.66
N LEU A 109 -22.29 3.50 -7.45
CA LEU A 109 -21.60 4.64 -8.04
C LEU A 109 -20.16 4.82 -7.52
N VAL A 110 -19.86 4.33 -6.33
CA VAL A 110 -18.55 4.49 -5.68
C VAL A 110 -17.57 3.36 -6.02
N GLU A 111 -17.97 2.33 -6.78
CA GLU A 111 -17.22 1.10 -7.02
C GLU A 111 -15.81 1.34 -7.55
N SER A 112 -15.67 1.97 -8.73
CA SER A 112 -14.37 2.08 -9.41
C SER A 112 -13.33 2.84 -8.60
N ARG A 113 -13.74 3.94 -7.98
CA ARG A 113 -12.79 4.75 -7.20
C ARG A 113 -12.41 4.07 -5.89
N LEU A 114 -13.33 3.41 -5.21
CA LEU A 114 -13.00 2.60 -4.03
C LEU A 114 -12.02 1.48 -4.37
N ILE A 115 -12.29 0.74 -5.44
CA ILE A 115 -11.36 -0.31 -5.92
C ILE A 115 -9.99 0.32 -6.19
N ASN A 116 -9.92 1.42 -6.95
CA ASN A 116 -8.66 2.03 -7.34
C ASN A 116 -7.80 2.43 -6.12
N ILE A 117 -8.41 3.04 -5.11
CA ILE A 117 -7.72 3.46 -3.88
C ILE A 117 -7.23 2.24 -3.08
N LEU A 118 -8.13 1.32 -2.76
CA LEU A 118 -7.85 0.18 -1.88
C LEU A 118 -6.93 -0.85 -2.54
N HIS A 119 -7.17 -1.14 -3.83
CA HIS A 119 -6.37 -2.06 -4.61
C HIS A 119 -4.92 -1.61 -4.67
N PHE A 120 -4.67 -0.37 -5.12
CA PHE A 120 -3.32 0.11 -5.34
C PHE A 120 -2.53 0.21 -4.03
N GLN A 121 -3.10 0.83 -3.00
CA GLN A 121 -2.39 0.99 -1.73
C GLN A 121 -2.15 -0.36 -1.04
N THR A 122 -3.11 -1.29 -1.07
CA THR A 122 -2.92 -2.65 -0.55
C THR A 122 -1.85 -3.43 -1.33
N LEU A 123 -1.81 -3.29 -2.65
CA LEU A 123 -0.80 -3.90 -3.51
C LEU A 123 0.61 -3.44 -3.11
N ILE A 124 0.81 -2.12 -2.99
CA ILE A 124 2.12 -1.51 -2.66
C ILE A 124 2.50 -1.76 -1.20
N ALA A 125 1.55 -1.63 -0.25
CA ALA A 125 1.82 -1.94 1.15
C ALA A 125 2.27 -3.39 1.35
N SER A 126 1.62 -4.33 0.66
CA SER A 126 2.00 -5.75 0.69
C SER A 126 3.37 -6.00 0.06
N LYS A 127 3.71 -5.30 -1.03
CA LYS A 127 5.04 -5.33 -1.66
C LYS A 127 6.11 -4.79 -0.71
N ALA A 128 5.86 -3.61 -0.12
CA ALA A 128 6.76 -2.98 0.83
C ALA A 128 6.98 -3.83 2.08
N ALA A 129 5.92 -4.45 2.62
CA ALA A 129 6.02 -5.37 3.76
C ALA A 129 6.97 -6.54 3.49
N ARG A 130 6.93 -7.13 2.28
CA ARG A 130 7.87 -8.19 1.87
C ARG A 130 9.31 -7.68 1.83
N MET A 131 9.55 -6.46 1.34
CA MET A 131 10.87 -5.84 1.33
C MET A 131 11.38 -5.59 2.76
N VAL A 132 10.52 -5.13 3.67
CA VAL A 132 10.85 -4.95 5.09
C VAL A 132 11.23 -6.28 5.73
N LEU A 133 10.48 -7.36 5.46
CA LEU A 133 10.79 -8.71 5.95
C LEU A 133 12.09 -9.27 5.36
N ALA A 134 12.43 -8.91 4.11
CA ALA A 134 13.67 -9.33 3.43
C ALA A 134 14.92 -8.63 3.97
N ALA A 135 14.79 -7.42 4.55
CA ALA A 135 15.91 -6.62 5.05
C ALA A 135 15.68 -6.14 6.50
N PRO A 136 15.56 -7.05 7.48
CA PRO A 136 15.26 -6.70 8.85
C PRO A 136 16.32 -5.75 9.43
N GLY A 137 15.83 -4.68 10.09
CA GLY A 137 16.69 -3.68 10.73
C GLY A 137 17.37 -2.69 9.78
N LYS A 138 17.12 -2.74 8.47
CA LYS A 138 17.66 -1.80 7.49
C LYS A 138 16.69 -0.66 7.19
N ALA A 139 17.24 0.52 6.90
CA ALA A 139 16.45 1.67 6.46
C ALA A 139 16.08 1.52 4.98
N LEU A 140 14.81 1.38 4.66
CA LEU A 140 14.29 1.37 3.30
C LEU A 140 13.63 2.72 2.99
N SER A 141 13.88 3.29 1.82
CA SER A 141 13.32 4.57 1.39
C SER A 141 12.70 4.44 0.00
N ASP A 142 11.53 5.04 -0.19
CA ASP A 142 10.86 5.09 -1.48
C ASP A 142 11.47 6.18 -2.36
N PHE A 143 12.09 5.79 -3.47
CA PHE A 143 12.66 6.64 -4.51
C PHE A 143 11.91 6.54 -5.84
N GLY A 144 10.70 5.98 -5.85
CA GLY A 144 9.99 5.55 -7.05
C GLY A 144 9.11 6.60 -7.71
N LEU A 145 8.87 7.78 -7.12
CA LEU A 145 7.98 8.80 -7.69
C LEU A 145 8.17 9.03 -9.20
N ARG A 146 9.42 9.11 -9.67
CA ARG A 146 9.73 9.39 -11.10
C ARG A 146 9.35 8.26 -12.05
N THR A 147 9.10 7.05 -11.55
CA THR A 147 8.73 5.86 -12.32
C THR A 147 7.33 5.34 -11.98
N ALA A 148 6.67 5.92 -11.00
CA ALA A 148 5.28 5.63 -10.67
C ALA A 148 4.35 5.96 -11.84
N HIS A 149 3.23 5.23 -11.95
CA HIS A 149 2.25 5.41 -13.03
C HIS A 149 1.32 6.62 -12.78
N GLY A 150 1.91 7.78 -12.62
CA GLY A 150 1.25 9.04 -12.36
C GLY A 150 1.51 9.61 -10.97
N ALA A 151 1.26 10.90 -10.80
CA ALA A 151 1.58 11.62 -9.57
C ALA A 151 0.81 11.10 -8.34
N GLU A 152 -0.46 10.73 -8.51
CA GLU A 152 -1.28 10.16 -7.43
C GLU A 152 -0.75 8.78 -7.03
N ALA A 153 -0.36 7.94 -8.01
CA ALA A 153 0.25 6.64 -7.73
C ALA A 153 1.55 6.80 -6.91
N GLY A 154 2.43 7.74 -7.27
CA GLY A 154 3.64 8.01 -6.50
C GLY A 154 3.36 8.57 -5.10
N LEU A 155 2.28 9.32 -4.92
CA LEU A 155 1.85 9.80 -3.61
C LEU A 155 1.33 8.66 -2.72
N PHE A 156 0.48 7.79 -3.29
CA PHE A 156 -0.07 6.64 -2.59
C PHE A 156 0.99 5.56 -2.31
N SER A 157 1.98 5.39 -3.22
CA SER A 157 3.13 4.51 -2.99
C SER A 157 3.92 4.94 -1.76
N ALA A 158 4.28 6.23 -1.67
CA ALA A 158 4.99 6.77 -0.52
C ALA A 158 4.23 6.53 0.80
N ARG A 159 2.89 6.70 0.79
CA ARG A 159 2.05 6.43 1.96
C ARG A 159 2.03 4.94 2.31
N ALA A 160 1.77 4.09 1.33
CA ALA A 160 1.64 2.65 1.51
C ALA A 160 2.96 1.99 1.94
N SER A 161 4.09 2.40 1.37
CA SER A 161 5.40 1.89 1.76
C SER A 161 5.79 2.35 3.17
N TYR A 162 5.51 3.60 3.53
CA TYR A 162 5.79 4.10 4.87
C TYR A 162 4.99 3.39 5.95
N LEU A 163 3.68 3.16 5.76
CA LEU A 163 2.89 2.39 6.72
C LEU A 163 3.40 0.95 6.88
N ALA A 164 3.92 0.35 5.81
CA ALA A 164 4.47 -1.01 5.82
C ALA A 164 5.85 -1.13 6.49
N GLY A 165 6.53 0.01 6.76
CA GLY A 165 7.80 0.00 7.49
C GLY A 165 8.95 0.77 6.84
N PHE A 166 8.79 1.38 5.66
CA PHE A 166 9.82 2.22 5.06
C PHE A 166 10.13 3.43 5.95
N ALA A 167 11.37 3.90 5.92
CA ALA A 167 11.85 5.00 6.76
C ALA A 167 11.44 6.39 6.24
N GLY A 168 11.12 6.50 4.95
CA GLY A 168 10.73 7.76 4.32
C GLY A 168 10.60 7.63 2.81
N ALA A 169 10.34 8.75 2.14
CA ALA A 169 10.14 8.82 0.69
C ALA A 169 10.80 10.06 0.09
N ALA A 170 11.19 9.99 -1.19
CA ALA A 170 11.69 11.14 -1.96
C ALA A 170 10.53 11.97 -2.57
N ASN A 171 9.37 11.99 -1.92
CA ASN A 171 8.17 12.68 -2.36
C ASN A 171 7.79 13.79 -1.38
N VAL A 172 8.10 15.03 -1.73
CA VAL A 172 7.86 16.21 -0.88
C VAL A 172 6.38 16.39 -0.56
N LEU A 173 5.49 16.12 -1.54
CA LEU A 173 4.05 16.20 -1.33
C LEU A 173 3.56 15.15 -0.31
N ALA A 174 4.15 13.96 -0.30
CA ALA A 174 3.85 12.94 0.70
C ALA A 174 4.29 13.40 2.10
N GLY A 175 5.44 14.06 2.19
CA GLY A 175 5.88 14.70 3.45
C GLY A 175 4.87 15.74 3.94
N ALA A 176 4.45 16.65 3.07
CA ALA A 176 3.51 17.71 3.41
C ALA A 176 2.11 17.17 3.79
N ARG A 177 1.60 16.17 3.06
CA ARG A 177 0.24 15.64 3.24
C ARG A 177 0.12 14.65 4.39
N TYR A 178 1.12 13.77 4.56
CA TYR A 178 1.05 12.63 5.49
C TYR A 178 2.06 12.68 6.63
N GLY A 179 2.94 13.69 6.67
CA GLY A 179 4.00 13.79 7.68
C GLY A 179 5.11 12.75 7.51
N ILE A 180 5.26 12.17 6.31
CA ILE A 180 6.30 11.18 6.02
C ILE A 180 7.67 11.86 5.97
N PRO A 181 8.74 11.31 6.60
CA PRO A 181 10.08 11.84 6.48
C PRO A 181 10.51 11.93 5.01
N VAL A 182 10.87 13.14 4.58
CA VAL A 182 11.35 13.37 3.22
C VAL A 182 12.85 13.07 3.19
N VAL A 183 13.25 12.17 2.31
CA VAL A 183 14.64 11.74 2.15
C VAL A 183 15.11 11.97 0.71
N GLY A 184 16.38 12.24 0.56
CA GLY A 184 17.01 12.46 -0.74
C GLY A 184 18.45 12.87 -0.57
N THR A 185 19.22 12.74 -1.64
CA THR A 185 20.62 13.12 -1.69
C THR A 185 20.84 14.07 -2.86
N MET A 186 21.69 13.73 -3.80
CA MET A 186 21.95 14.43 -5.05
C MET A 186 21.79 13.48 -6.24
N ALA A 187 21.74 14.01 -7.45
CA ALA A 187 21.84 13.24 -8.68
C ALA A 187 23.24 13.35 -9.26
N HIS A 188 23.61 12.42 -10.16
CA HIS A 188 24.89 12.47 -10.90
C HIS A 188 25.10 13.79 -11.65
N SER A 189 24.02 14.38 -12.18
CA SER A 189 24.07 15.67 -12.87
C SER A 189 24.63 16.79 -11.99
N TYR A 190 24.38 16.77 -10.66
CA TYR A 190 24.99 17.77 -9.77
C TYR A 190 26.51 17.63 -9.74
N VAL A 191 27.03 16.40 -9.64
CA VAL A 191 28.48 16.16 -9.69
C VAL A 191 29.07 16.60 -11.03
N GLN A 192 28.36 16.30 -12.12
CA GLN A 192 28.78 16.64 -13.50
C GLN A 192 28.77 18.13 -13.82
N THR A 193 28.08 18.98 -13.04
CA THR A 193 28.13 20.45 -13.21
C THR A 193 29.41 21.06 -12.66
N HIS A 194 30.27 20.27 -12.02
CA HIS A 194 31.55 20.71 -11.46
C HIS A 194 32.71 20.11 -12.27
N ASP A 195 33.78 20.88 -12.47
CA ASP A 195 34.99 20.40 -13.13
C ASP A 195 35.76 19.36 -12.29
N ASN A 196 35.44 19.26 -11.01
CA ASN A 196 36.12 18.40 -10.05
C ASN A 196 35.09 17.79 -9.07
N GLU A 197 35.09 16.47 -8.96
CA GLU A 197 34.16 15.73 -8.11
C GLU A 197 34.34 16.06 -6.61
N MET A 198 35.58 16.28 -6.14
CA MET A 198 35.82 16.70 -4.76
C MET A 198 35.20 18.06 -4.46
N LYS A 199 35.25 18.99 -5.42
CA LYS A 199 34.62 20.30 -5.30
C LYS A 199 33.12 20.17 -5.22
N ALA A 200 32.50 19.27 -6.04
CA ALA A 200 31.08 18.98 -5.99
C ALA A 200 30.67 18.45 -4.60
N PHE A 201 31.43 17.54 -4.03
CA PHE A 201 31.18 16.99 -2.69
C PHE A 201 31.27 18.09 -1.61
N GLU A 202 32.29 18.91 -1.66
CA GLU A 202 32.48 20.02 -0.72
C GLU A 202 31.32 21.04 -0.81
N ASP A 203 31.00 21.49 -2.00
CA ASP A 203 29.96 22.50 -2.22
C ASP A 203 28.58 21.99 -1.78
N PHE A 204 28.27 20.70 -2.05
CA PHE A 204 27.04 20.10 -1.57
C PHE A 204 27.01 19.99 -0.05
N ALA A 205 28.12 19.58 0.55
CA ALA A 205 28.22 19.46 2.01
C ALA A 205 28.06 20.82 2.70
N ARG A 206 28.61 21.89 2.14
CA ARG A 206 28.45 23.25 2.67
C ARG A 206 27.02 23.78 2.48
N ALA A 207 26.36 23.42 1.38
CA ALA A 207 24.96 23.80 1.14
C ALA A 207 23.96 23.03 2.04
N ARG A 208 24.36 21.85 2.54
CA ARG A 208 23.52 20.95 3.35
C ARG A 208 24.30 20.37 4.52
N PRO A 209 24.73 21.17 5.50
CA PRO A 209 25.67 20.76 6.54
C PRO A 209 25.14 19.68 7.48
N ASP A 210 23.82 19.54 7.60
CA ASP A 210 23.16 18.61 8.52
C ASP A 210 22.99 17.23 7.89
N GLY A 211 23.91 16.31 8.14
CA GLY A 211 23.76 14.91 7.76
C GLY A 211 23.93 14.63 6.27
N VAL A 212 25.01 15.12 5.69
CA VAL A 212 25.37 14.97 4.27
C VAL A 212 25.46 13.50 3.85
N ILE A 213 24.81 13.14 2.73
CA ILE A 213 24.99 11.88 2.04
C ILE A 213 25.48 12.17 0.62
N LEU A 214 26.70 11.72 0.28
CA LEU A 214 27.34 11.99 -0.99
C LEU A 214 27.17 10.84 -1.98
N LEU A 215 26.86 11.12 -3.25
CA LEU A 215 26.78 10.17 -4.33
C LEU A 215 28.16 9.98 -4.94
N ILE A 216 28.77 8.79 -4.77
CA ILE A 216 30.22 8.59 -5.02
C ILE A 216 30.54 7.78 -6.27
N ASP A 217 29.55 7.37 -7.03
CA ASP A 217 29.71 6.49 -8.20
C ASP A 217 29.45 7.21 -9.54
N THR A 218 29.66 8.54 -9.59
CA THR A 218 29.48 9.30 -10.84
C THR A 218 30.55 8.92 -11.86
N TYR A 219 31.78 8.67 -11.45
CA TYR A 219 32.89 8.29 -12.32
C TYR A 219 33.54 6.98 -11.88
N ASP A 220 34.19 6.94 -10.71
CA ASP A 220 34.79 5.75 -10.13
C ASP A 220 34.48 5.69 -8.63
N THR A 221 33.78 4.63 -8.23
CA THR A 221 33.25 4.50 -6.86
C THR A 221 34.36 4.47 -5.79
N GLU A 222 35.49 3.77 -6.06
CA GLU A 222 36.58 3.69 -5.10
C GLU A 222 37.35 5.02 -5.01
N ALA A 223 37.55 5.70 -6.15
CA ALA A 223 38.16 7.04 -6.15
C ALA A 223 37.25 8.05 -5.45
N GLY A 224 35.95 7.98 -5.66
CA GLY A 224 34.93 8.79 -4.95
C GLY A 224 34.99 8.57 -3.45
N ALA A 225 35.08 7.32 -2.99
CA ALA A 225 35.24 6.99 -1.57
C ALA A 225 36.53 7.56 -0.95
N ARG A 226 37.67 7.48 -1.67
CA ARG A 226 38.94 8.09 -1.21
C ARG A 226 38.83 9.60 -1.10
N LYS A 227 38.13 10.27 -2.02
CA LYS A 227 37.88 11.73 -1.94
C LYS A 227 37.05 12.09 -0.71
N VAL A 228 36.09 11.25 -0.32
CA VAL A 228 35.32 11.44 0.91
C VAL A 228 36.25 11.35 2.14
N VAL A 229 37.15 10.36 2.18
CA VAL A 229 38.12 10.22 3.27
C VAL A 229 39.04 11.46 3.37
N GLU A 230 39.53 11.96 2.24
CA GLU A 230 40.36 13.16 2.16
C GLU A 230 39.61 14.42 2.61
N LEU A 231 38.36 14.57 2.21
CA LEU A 231 37.53 15.74 2.50
C LEU A 231 37.02 15.79 3.94
N TYR A 232 36.80 14.62 4.54
CA TYR A 232 36.13 14.46 5.84
C TYR A 232 36.75 15.29 6.99
N PRO A 233 38.09 15.28 7.22
CA PRO A 233 38.68 16.04 8.32
C PRO A 233 38.43 17.55 8.21
N ARG A 234 38.48 18.09 7.01
CA ARG A 234 38.26 19.51 6.72
C ARG A 234 36.80 19.90 6.98
N LEU A 235 35.87 19.15 6.47
CA LEU A 235 34.44 19.41 6.70
C LEU A 235 34.10 19.29 8.18
N LYS A 236 34.61 18.28 8.85
CA LYS A 236 34.43 18.09 10.30
C LYS A 236 34.93 19.26 11.12
N ALA A 237 36.08 19.83 10.75
CA ALA A 237 36.63 21.04 11.40
C ALA A 237 35.70 22.26 11.22
N ASP A 238 35.01 22.34 10.09
CA ASP A 238 34.00 23.35 9.78
C ASP A 238 32.61 23.04 10.39
N GLY A 239 32.50 22.02 11.23
CA GLY A 239 31.25 21.61 11.87
C GLY A 239 30.27 20.86 10.93
N ILE A 240 30.70 20.43 9.75
CA ILE A 240 29.84 19.71 8.77
C ILE A 240 30.08 18.21 8.93
N THR A 241 28.95 17.47 9.06
CA THR A 241 29.00 16.01 9.26
C THR A 241 28.60 15.27 7.98
N ILE A 242 29.54 14.51 7.42
CA ILE A 242 29.23 13.50 6.40
C ILE A 242 28.64 12.29 7.12
N ARG A 243 27.33 12.09 6.95
CA ARG A 243 26.60 10.98 7.56
C ARG A 243 26.79 9.68 6.76
N GLY A 244 26.88 9.77 5.44
CA GLY A 244 26.97 8.59 4.61
C GLY A 244 27.32 8.88 3.17
N VAL A 245 27.40 7.78 2.41
CA VAL A 245 27.54 7.81 0.96
C VAL A 245 26.44 6.96 0.30
N ARG A 246 26.17 7.23 -0.98
CA ARG A 246 25.26 6.45 -1.81
C ARG A 246 25.99 5.90 -3.03
N ILE A 247 25.70 4.63 -3.35
CA ILE A 247 26.14 3.90 -4.53
C ILE A 247 24.87 3.51 -5.30
N ASP A 248 24.79 3.85 -6.59
CA ASP A 248 23.58 3.72 -7.42
C ASP A 248 23.78 2.74 -8.59
N SER A 249 25.02 2.27 -8.85
CA SER A 249 25.37 1.50 -10.03
C SER A 249 26.43 0.44 -9.80
N GLY A 250 26.58 -0.46 -10.78
CA GLY A 250 27.55 -1.54 -10.76
C GLY A 250 27.16 -2.71 -9.83
N ASP A 251 28.14 -3.52 -9.45
CA ASP A 251 27.95 -4.58 -8.45
C ASP A 251 27.91 -3.93 -7.04
N LEU A 252 26.69 -3.60 -6.61
CA LEU A 252 26.44 -2.88 -5.36
C LEU A 252 27.03 -3.62 -4.14
N MET A 253 27.02 -4.95 -4.16
CA MET A 253 27.55 -5.75 -3.05
C MET A 253 29.08 -5.74 -3.02
N ALA A 254 29.73 -5.92 -4.16
CA ALA A 254 31.18 -5.82 -4.26
C ALA A 254 31.67 -4.40 -3.95
N MET A 255 30.99 -3.37 -4.48
CA MET A 255 31.35 -1.97 -4.25
C MET A 255 31.16 -1.58 -2.78
N SER A 256 30.07 -1.98 -2.12
CA SER A 256 29.86 -1.68 -0.70
C SER A 256 30.98 -2.25 0.19
N ARG A 257 31.48 -3.46 -0.10
CA ARG A 257 32.62 -4.06 0.61
C ARG A 257 33.92 -3.29 0.39
N LYS A 258 34.17 -2.82 -0.82
CA LYS A 258 35.35 -2.01 -1.15
C LYS A 258 35.28 -0.64 -0.47
N VAL A 259 34.14 0.04 -0.56
CA VAL A 259 33.95 1.35 0.09
C VAL A 259 34.05 1.23 1.60
N ARG A 260 33.48 0.20 2.22
CA ARG A 260 33.59 -0.02 3.66
C ARG A 260 35.04 -0.19 4.08
N ARG A 261 35.86 -0.94 3.33
CA ARG A 261 37.31 -1.10 3.61
C ARG A 261 38.02 0.24 3.53
N ILE A 262 37.81 1.03 2.47
CA ILE A 262 38.41 2.36 2.30
C ILE A 262 38.05 3.27 3.49
N PHE A 263 36.79 3.23 3.94
CA PHE A 263 36.38 4.04 5.08
C PHE A 263 36.95 3.57 6.42
N ASP A 264 37.04 2.24 6.63
CA ASP A 264 37.61 1.69 7.84
C ASP A 264 39.10 2.04 7.94
N GLU A 265 39.86 1.92 6.84
CA GLU A 265 41.27 2.33 6.72
C GLU A 265 41.44 3.84 6.91
N GLY A 266 40.48 4.65 6.43
CA GLY A 266 40.42 6.10 6.58
C GLY A 266 39.88 6.59 7.93
N GLY A 267 39.53 5.69 8.87
CA GLY A 267 38.97 6.05 10.18
C GLY A 267 37.51 6.50 10.18
N LEU A 268 36.78 6.26 9.10
CA LEU A 268 35.35 6.67 8.91
C LEU A 268 34.38 5.52 9.22
N LYS A 269 34.53 4.86 10.36
CA LYS A 269 33.74 3.68 10.75
C LYS A 269 32.23 3.96 10.87
N ASP A 270 31.87 5.20 11.25
CA ASP A 270 30.48 5.62 11.49
C ASP A 270 29.77 6.15 10.24
N VAL A 271 30.48 6.32 9.12
CA VAL A 271 29.89 6.76 7.85
C VAL A 271 29.13 5.60 7.22
N ILE A 272 27.82 5.76 7.06
CA ILE A 272 26.92 4.73 6.54
C ILE A 272 27.04 4.60 5.01
N ILE A 273 26.71 3.40 4.51
CA ILE A 273 26.65 3.10 3.08
C ILE A 273 25.19 2.85 2.69
N LEU A 274 24.67 3.68 1.81
CA LEU A 274 23.36 3.50 1.20
C LEU A 274 23.54 3.02 -0.23
N VAL A 275 22.62 2.16 -0.68
CA VAL A 275 22.59 1.71 -2.08
C VAL A 275 21.22 1.95 -2.70
N SER A 276 21.22 2.18 -4.00
CA SER A 276 20.02 2.31 -4.83
C SER A 276 20.31 1.76 -6.22
N GLY A 277 19.29 1.73 -7.11
CA GLY A 277 19.46 1.14 -8.45
C GLY A 277 19.15 -0.36 -8.49
N GLY A 278 18.04 -0.75 -9.11
CA GLY A 278 17.65 -2.16 -9.34
C GLY A 278 17.30 -2.97 -8.09
N VAL A 279 17.10 -2.34 -6.93
CA VAL A 279 16.80 -3.03 -5.67
C VAL A 279 15.33 -3.48 -5.64
N ASN A 280 15.13 -4.76 -5.34
CA ASN A 280 13.84 -5.39 -5.03
C ASN A 280 14.02 -6.38 -3.87
N GLU A 281 12.97 -7.10 -3.47
CA GLU A 281 13.03 -8.03 -2.34
C GLU A 281 14.03 -9.17 -2.52
N ASP A 282 14.20 -9.68 -3.73
CA ASP A 282 15.15 -10.76 -4.01
C ASP A 282 16.61 -10.26 -3.84
N VAL A 283 16.89 -9.08 -4.36
CA VAL A 283 18.21 -8.42 -4.18
C VAL A 283 18.48 -8.13 -2.71
N LEU A 284 17.48 -7.61 -1.98
CA LEU A 284 17.58 -7.39 -0.53
C LEU A 284 17.92 -8.69 0.21
N GLN A 285 17.21 -9.78 -0.09
CA GLN A 285 17.44 -11.08 0.55
C GLN A 285 18.87 -11.58 0.32
N VAL A 286 19.37 -11.49 -0.93
CA VAL A 286 20.75 -11.88 -1.26
C VAL A 286 21.77 -11.02 -0.50
N MET A 287 21.60 -9.69 -0.49
CA MET A 287 22.52 -8.77 0.20
C MET A 287 22.55 -9.00 1.72
N MET A 288 21.39 -9.32 2.31
CA MET A 288 21.28 -9.64 3.74
C MET A 288 21.94 -10.99 4.07
N LYS A 289 21.71 -12.01 3.25
CA LYS A 289 22.31 -13.35 3.39
C LYS A 289 23.83 -13.27 3.32
N GLU A 290 24.35 -12.51 2.36
CA GLU A 290 25.79 -12.29 2.14
C GLU A 290 26.42 -11.28 3.11
N LYS A 291 25.64 -10.74 4.06
CA LYS A 291 26.10 -9.75 5.06
C LYS A 291 26.83 -8.57 4.42
N ALA A 292 26.28 -8.05 3.32
CA ALA A 292 26.82 -6.86 2.68
C ALA A 292 26.82 -5.67 3.68
N PRO A 293 27.89 -4.88 3.76
CA PRO A 293 28.01 -3.76 4.70
C PRO A 293 27.20 -2.55 4.21
N ILE A 294 25.88 -2.73 4.10
CA ILE A 294 24.92 -1.74 3.62
C ILE A 294 23.98 -1.40 4.76
N ASP A 295 23.77 -0.12 5.02
CA ASP A 295 22.98 0.37 6.13
C ASP A 295 21.54 0.74 5.73
N GLY A 296 21.33 1.06 4.45
CA GLY A 296 20.00 1.39 3.94
C GLY A 296 19.90 1.33 2.43
N PHE A 297 18.65 1.36 1.94
CA PHE A 297 18.32 1.14 0.54
C PHE A 297 17.35 2.19 0.04
N GLY A 298 17.64 2.76 -1.14
CA GLY A 298 16.71 3.54 -1.94
C GLY A 298 16.05 2.65 -3.00
N ILE A 299 14.74 2.46 -2.91
CA ILE A 299 13.99 1.54 -3.77
C ILE A 299 13.04 2.36 -4.65
N GLY A 300 13.14 2.15 -5.95
CA GLY A 300 12.35 2.89 -6.93
C GLY A 300 11.32 2.00 -7.65
N VAL A 301 11.53 1.77 -8.94
CA VAL A 301 10.60 1.08 -9.84
C VAL A 301 10.13 -0.28 -9.31
N GLY A 302 10.99 -1.04 -8.66
CA GLY A 302 10.65 -2.34 -8.09
C GLY A 302 9.50 -2.29 -7.07
N LEU A 303 9.35 -1.17 -6.36
CA LEU A 303 8.27 -0.90 -5.42
C LEU A 303 7.04 -0.32 -6.11
N ASP A 304 7.17 0.87 -6.74
CA ASP A 304 6.05 1.71 -7.17
C ASP A 304 5.18 1.12 -8.27
N VAL A 305 5.75 0.21 -9.08
CA VAL A 305 4.99 -0.51 -10.11
C VAL A 305 4.69 -1.97 -9.73
N SER A 306 5.11 -2.39 -8.52
CA SER A 306 4.93 -3.76 -8.04
C SER A 306 5.29 -4.80 -9.10
N THR A 307 6.57 -4.83 -9.50
CA THR A 307 7.08 -5.55 -10.67
C THR A 307 6.76 -7.06 -10.70
N ASP A 308 6.63 -7.70 -9.53
CA ASP A 308 6.26 -9.12 -9.39
C ASP A 308 4.76 -9.36 -9.60
N ALA A 309 3.93 -8.36 -9.31
CA ALA A 309 2.48 -8.45 -9.41
C ALA A 309 1.89 -7.04 -9.63
N PRO A 310 1.66 -6.62 -10.88
CA PRO A 310 1.21 -5.25 -11.18
C PRO A 310 -0.25 -4.99 -10.78
N ALA A 311 -1.02 -6.04 -10.45
CA ALA A 311 -2.41 -5.95 -9.99
C ALA A 311 -2.77 -7.11 -9.06
N LEU A 312 -3.76 -6.88 -8.19
CA LEU A 312 -4.42 -7.91 -7.40
C LEU A 312 -5.68 -8.41 -8.14
N ASP A 313 -5.97 -9.72 -8.04
CA ASP A 313 -7.26 -10.29 -8.49
C ASP A 313 -8.36 -9.90 -7.50
N CYS A 314 -8.80 -8.66 -7.54
CA CYS A 314 -9.78 -8.09 -6.61
C CYS A 314 -11.16 -7.92 -7.24
N ALA A 315 -12.15 -7.72 -6.39
CA ALA A 315 -13.52 -7.47 -6.78
C ALA A 315 -14.28 -6.65 -5.75
N TYR A 316 -15.21 -5.83 -6.23
CA TYR A 316 -16.28 -5.22 -5.45
C TYR A 316 -17.60 -5.80 -5.94
N LYS A 317 -18.31 -6.55 -5.10
CA LYS A 317 -19.46 -7.33 -5.54
C LYS A 317 -20.65 -7.21 -4.58
N LEU A 318 -21.84 -7.21 -5.19
CA LEU A 318 -23.11 -7.26 -4.48
C LEU A 318 -23.22 -8.57 -3.68
N GLN A 319 -23.49 -8.46 -2.40
CA GLN A 319 -23.58 -9.58 -1.45
C GLN A 319 -25.00 -9.72 -0.88
N GLU A 320 -25.76 -8.60 -0.82
CA GLU A 320 -27.13 -8.56 -0.33
C GLU A 320 -27.87 -7.41 -1.00
N TYR A 321 -29.17 -7.58 -1.33
CA TYR A 321 -30.04 -6.54 -1.81
C TYR A 321 -31.44 -6.70 -1.22
N ALA A 322 -31.97 -5.63 -0.64
CA ALA A 322 -33.28 -5.58 0.00
C ALA A 322 -33.46 -6.71 1.05
N GLY A 323 -32.42 -7.01 1.82
CA GLY A 323 -32.41 -8.07 2.85
C GLY A 323 -32.27 -9.49 2.30
N ALA A 324 -32.16 -9.68 1.00
CA ALA A 324 -31.98 -11.01 0.41
C ALA A 324 -30.52 -11.23 -0.04
N PRO A 325 -29.90 -12.38 0.25
CA PRO A 325 -28.53 -12.66 -0.14
C PRO A 325 -28.38 -12.73 -1.65
N ARG A 326 -27.24 -12.25 -2.15
CA ARG A 326 -26.90 -12.25 -3.58
C ARG A 326 -25.48 -12.78 -3.76
N ARG A 327 -25.25 -13.56 -4.81
CA ARG A 327 -23.90 -14.02 -5.16
C ARG A 327 -23.71 -14.28 -6.64
N LYS A 328 -22.46 -14.10 -7.09
CA LYS A 328 -22.03 -14.55 -8.40
C LYS A 328 -21.64 -16.03 -8.31
N ARG A 329 -22.05 -16.87 -9.28
CA ARG A 329 -21.80 -18.32 -9.30
C ARG A 329 -20.88 -18.78 -10.43
N SER A 330 -20.46 -17.87 -11.34
CA SER A 330 -19.65 -18.30 -12.47
C SER A 330 -18.34 -18.93 -12.01
N GLU A 331 -17.88 -19.91 -12.78
CA GLU A 331 -16.67 -20.67 -12.53
C GLU A 331 -15.45 -19.78 -12.24
N GLY A 332 -14.68 -20.11 -11.20
CA GLY A 332 -13.51 -19.37 -10.75
C GLY A 332 -13.78 -17.98 -10.16
N LYS A 333 -15.06 -17.52 -10.11
CA LYS A 333 -15.46 -16.18 -9.63
C LYS A 333 -16.66 -16.19 -8.68
N ALA A 334 -16.97 -17.34 -8.10
CA ALA A 334 -18.03 -17.45 -7.09
C ALA A 334 -17.72 -16.59 -5.87
N THR A 335 -18.76 -15.96 -5.28
CA THR A 335 -18.61 -15.10 -4.10
C THR A 335 -19.42 -15.65 -2.92
N TRP A 336 -19.04 -15.27 -1.71
CA TRP A 336 -19.79 -15.58 -0.49
C TRP A 336 -20.79 -14.46 -0.22
N PRO A 337 -22.10 -14.75 -0.11
CA PRO A 337 -23.16 -13.73 0.04
C PRO A 337 -23.26 -13.19 1.46
N GLY A 338 -24.10 -12.15 1.62
CA GLY A 338 -24.45 -11.58 2.92
C GLY A 338 -23.37 -10.72 3.55
N ARG A 339 -23.63 -10.24 4.76
CA ARG A 339 -22.71 -9.44 5.58
C ARG A 339 -21.79 -10.37 6.33
N LYS A 340 -20.48 -10.17 6.17
CA LYS A 340 -19.48 -11.10 6.72
C LYS A 340 -18.70 -10.51 7.86
N GLN A 341 -18.16 -11.37 8.72
CA GLN A 341 -17.14 -11.07 9.72
C GLN A 341 -15.96 -12.02 9.54
N VAL A 342 -14.77 -11.57 9.90
CA VAL A 342 -13.55 -12.36 9.95
C VAL A 342 -13.13 -12.48 11.40
N TRP A 343 -12.87 -13.72 11.85
CA TRP A 343 -12.43 -14.06 13.19
C TRP A 343 -11.04 -14.65 13.13
N ARG A 344 -10.05 -13.96 13.66
CA ARG A 344 -8.65 -14.39 13.67
C ARG A 344 -8.29 -15.10 14.94
N ALA A 345 -7.79 -16.34 14.83
CA ALA A 345 -7.24 -17.10 15.93
C ALA A 345 -5.72 -16.96 16.00
N TYR A 346 -5.20 -16.98 17.23
CA TYR A 346 -3.78 -16.97 17.52
C TYR A 346 -3.37 -18.23 18.30
N ASP A 347 -2.10 -18.61 18.17
CA ASP A 347 -1.51 -19.66 19.00
C ASP A 347 -1.07 -19.12 20.38
N THR A 348 -0.49 -19.99 21.20
CA THR A 348 -0.01 -19.65 22.55
C THR A 348 1.17 -18.66 22.55
N GLU A 349 1.85 -18.48 21.40
CA GLU A 349 2.92 -17.51 21.21
C GLU A 349 2.41 -16.18 20.59
N GLY A 350 1.09 -16.08 20.37
CA GLY A 350 0.47 -14.90 19.76
C GLY A 350 0.64 -14.79 18.24
N ARG A 351 1.01 -15.89 17.56
CA ARG A 351 1.11 -15.95 16.09
C ARG A 351 -0.24 -16.29 15.47
N MET A 352 -0.50 -15.76 14.30
CA MET A 352 -1.71 -16.06 13.52
C MET A 352 -1.77 -17.55 13.20
N ARG A 353 -2.90 -18.18 13.52
CA ARG A 353 -3.11 -19.63 13.35
C ARG A 353 -4.09 -19.96 12.23
N GLY A 354 -5.06 -19.10 12.01
CA GLY A 354 -6.09 -19.27 10.99
C GLY A 354 -7.25 -18.33 11.24
N ASP A 355 -8.04 -18.09 10.19
CA ASP A 355 -9.20 -17.21 10.24
C ASP A 355 -10.48 -18.00 9.94
N ILE A 356 -11.62 -17.47 10.43
CA ILE A 356 -12.96 -17.96 10.08
C ILE A 356 -13.69 -16.80 9.40
N LEU A 357 -14.13 -17.01 8.16
CA LEU A 357 -15.04 -16.13 7.46
C LEU A 357 -16.47 -16.61 7.73
N SER A 358 -17.26 -15.80 8.41
CA SER A 358 -18.62 -16.12 8.84
C SER A 358 -19.64 -15.06 8.40
N VAL A 359 -20.92 -15.32 8.59
CA VAL A 359 -21.94 -14.27 8.62
C VAL A 359 -21.72 -13.41 9.87
N GLU A 360 -22.05 -12.11 9.79
CA GLU A 360 -21.75 -11.15 10.89
C GLU A 360 -22.49 -11.45 12.20
N THR A 361 -23.58 -12.24 12.13
CA THR A 361 -24.41 -12.61 13.30
C THR A 361 -23.90 -13.82 14.07
N GLU A 362 -22.88 -14.52 13.55
CA GLU A 362 -22.23 -15.62 14.28
C GLU A 362 -21.23 -15.08 15.30
N ASP A 363 -20.96 -15.88 16.32
CA ASP A 363 -19.92 -15.64 17.31
C ASP A 363 -18.91 -16.81 17.27
N HIS A 364 -17.64 -16.50 17.06
CA HIS A 364 -16.56 -17.47 17.00
C HIS A 364 -15.40 -17.06 17.90
N PRO A 365 -14.61 -17.99 18.40
CA PRO A 365 -13.38 -17.68 19.14
C PRO A 365 -12.38 -16.91 18.26
N GLY A 366 -11.85 -15.80 18.77
CA GLY A 366 -10.82 -15.02 18.08
C GLY A 366 -11.07 -13.51 18.11
N GLU A 367 -10.22 -12.79 17.43
CA GLU A 367 -10.33 -11.34 17.24
C GLU A 367 -11.17 -11.02 15.99
N THR A 368 -12.18 -10.15 16.14
CA THR A 368 -12.95 -9.64 14.98
C THR A 368 -12.16 -8.60 14.22
N LEU A 369 -12.03 -8.77 12.91
CA LEU A 369 -11.25 -7.86 12.09
C LEU A 369 -12.10 -6.74 11.47
N ILE A 370 -13.35 -7.01 11.07
CA ILE A 370 -14.21 -6.02 10.40
C ILE A 370 -14.92 -5.17 11.45
N ARG A 371 -14.73 -3.85 11.36
CA ARG A 371 -15.29 -2.86 12.31
C ARG A 371 -16.07 -1.78 11.57
N GLN A 372 -17.10 -1.22 12.21
CA GLN A 372 -17.80 -0.05 11.64
C GLN A 372 -16.88 1.17 11.69
N VAL A 373 -16.63 1.77 10.52
CA VAL A 373 -15.76 2.94 10.35
C VAL A 373 -16.51 4.19 9.88
N MET A 374 -17.71 4.00 9.30
CA MET A 374 -18.60 5.09 8.85
C MET A 374 -20.05 4.72 9.13
N ARG A 375 -20.86 5.70 9.52
CA ARG A 375 -22.32 5.59 9.72
C ARG A 375 -23.00 6.79 9.11
N ALA A 376 -24.05 6.54 8.30
CA ALA A 376 -24.80 7.58 7.61
C ALA A 376 -23.90 8.59 6.87
N GLY A 377 -22.88 8.09 6.15
CA GLY A 377 -21.93 8.90 5.38
C GLY A 377 -20.89 9.69 6.20
N LYS A 378 -20.76 9.42 7.50
CA LYS A 378 -19.82 10.12 8.39
C LYS A 378 -18.95 9.11 9.16
N ARG A 379 -17.67 9.40 9.32
CA ARG A 379 -16.78 8.58 10.15
C ARG A 379 -17.28 8.48 11.58
N VAL A 380 -17.21 7.26 12.13
CA VAL A 380 -17.60 7.03 13.54
C VAL A 380 -16.48 7.40 14.52
N THR A 381 -15.23 7.49 14.05
CA THR A 381 -14.06 7.89 14.82
C THR A 381 -13.21 8.87 14.02
N LYS A 382 -12.32 9.61 14.68
CA LYS A 382 -11.28 10.38 13.97
C LYS A 382 -10.41 9.45 13.12
N ALA A 383 -9.93 9.97 11.99
CA ALA A 383 -8.94 9.25 11.18
C ALA A 383 -7.72 8.86 12.05
N GLU A 384 -7.29 7.62 11.92
CA GLU A 384 -6.09 7.15 12.59
C GLU A 384 -4.86 7.87 12.02
N THR A 385 -3.88 8.14 12.87
CA THR A 385 -2.60 8.69 12.41
C THR A 385 -1.82 7.62 11.65
N LEU A 386 -1.04 8.05 10.66
CA LEU A 386 -0.19 7.13 9.89
C LEU A 386 0.84 6.41 10.79
N ALA A 387 1.30 7.06 11.86
CA ALA A 387 2.16 6.44 12.87
C ALA A 387 1.49 5.25 13.56
N HIS A 388 0.25 5.40 14.01
CA HIS A 388 -0.51 4.32 14.64
C HIS A 388 -0.80 3.15 13.69
N ILE A 389 -1.13 3.45 12.43
CA ILE A 389 -1.30 2.43 11.38
C ILE A 389 0.02 1.66 11.15
N ARG A 390 1.15 2.37 11.11
CA ARG A 390 2.49 1.78 10.97
C ARG A 390 2.85 0.87 12.16
N GLU A 391 2.53 1.26 13.38
CA GLU A 391 2.72 0.43 14.58
C GLU A 391 1.91 -0.87 14.49
N ARG A 392 0.63 -0.76 14.06
CA ARG A 392 -0.21 -1.94 13.81
C ARG A 392 0.41 -2.85 12.77
N ALA A 393 0.84 -2.30 11.63
CA ALA A 393 1.47 -3.07 10.56
C ALA A 393 2.71 -3.83 11.07
N ALA A 394 3.57 -3.19 11.85
CA ALA A 394 4.73 -3.84 12.44
C ALA A 394 4.34 -4.98 13.41
N ALA A 395 3.33 -4.77 14.25
CA ALA A 395 2.81 -5.79 15.15
C ALA A 395 2.20 -6.98 14.39
N GLU A 396 1.41 -6.71 13.35
CA GLU A 396 0.80 -7.74 12.49
C GLU A 396 1.86 -8.58 11.75
N LEU A 397 2.87 -7.94 11.18
CA LEU A 397 3.97 -8.63 10.51
C LEU A 397 4.80 -9.48 11.48
N ALA A 398 4.95 -9.04 12.73
CA ALA A 398 5.62 -9.82 13.76
C ALA A 398 4.83 -11.08 14.16
N ARG A 399 3.49 -11.06 14.06
CA ARG A 399 2.59 -12.17 14.34
C ARG A 399 2.41 -13.17 13.20
N LEU A 400 2.93 -12.87 12.00
CA LEU A 400 2.88 -13.80 10.87
C LEU A 400 3.62 -15.10 11.22
N PRO A 401 3.05 -16.27 10.89
CA PRO A 401 3.78 -17.52 10.90
C PRO A 401 5.04 -17.45 10.06
N GLU A 402 6.12 -18.07 10.50
CA GLU A 402 7.41 -18.01 9.86
C GLU A 402 7.38 -18.39 8.35
N PRO A 403 6.64 -19.42 7.91
CA PRO A 403 6.54 -19.75 6.49
C PRO A 403 5.97 -18.61 5.61
N LEU A 404 5.03 -17.80 6.14
CA LEU A 404 4.44 -16.67 5.41
C LEU A 404 5.37 -15.45 5.32
N ARG A 405 6.41 -15.40 6.17
CA ARG A 405 7.43 -14.32 6.15
C ARG A 405 8.51 -14.54 5.10
N ARG A 406 8.60 -15.74 4.52
CA ARG A 406 9.59 -16.08 3.49
C ARG A 406 9.17 -15.55 2.12
N LEU A 407 10.16 -15.30 1.27
CA LEU A 407 9.93 -14.82 -0.10
C LEU A 407 9.69 -15.96 -1.10
N GLU A 408 10.26 -17.13 -0.86
CA GLU A 408 10.40 -18.21 -1.84
C GLU A 408 9.11 -18.98 -2.12
N THR A 409 8.21 -19.05 -1.14
CA THR A 409 6.99 -19.86 -1.28
C THR A 409 5.78 -19.16 -0.71
N SER A 410 4.65 -19.24 -1.43
CA SER A 410 3.34 -18.98 -0.85
C SER A 410 2.93 -20.22 -0.05
N HIS A 411 2.79 -20.09 1.25
CA HIS A 411 2.12 -21.09 2.07
C HIS A 411 0.67 -20.69 2.24
N ASP A 412 -0.24 -21.66 2.12
CA ASP A 412 -1.65 -21.40 2.33
C ASP A 412 -1.93 -21.12 3.82
N TYR A 413 -2.47 -19.94 4.07
CA TYR A 413 -3.01 -19.61 5.38
C TYR A 413 -4.45 -20.13 5.46
N PRO A 414 -4.84 -20.84 6.53
CA PRO A 414 -6.18 -21.44 6.60
C PRO A 414 -7.25 -20.38 6.90
N VAL A 415 -8.10 -20.09 5.90
CA VAL A 415 -9.34 -19.32 6.05
C VAL A 415 -10.51 -20.30 5.93
N LYS A 416 -11.15 -20.59 7.05
CA LYS A 416 -12.31 -21.51 7.11
C LYS A 416 -13.60 -20.75 6.86
N ILE A 417 -14.48 -21.33 6.08
CA ILE A 417 -15.83 -20.79 5.84
C ILE A 417 -16.79 -21.42 6.85
N SER A 418 -17.54 -20.61 7.58
CA SER A 418 -18.52 -21.10 8.54
C SER A 418 -19.66 -21.89 7.87
N ASP A 419 -20.32 -22.75 8.61
CA ASP A 419 -21.42 -23.55 8.08
C ASP A 419 -22.66 -22.69 7.80
N ALA A 420 -22.92 -21.64 8.60
CA ALA A 420 -23.98 -20.70 8.32
C ALA A 420 -23.73 -19.90 7.02
N LEU A 421 -22.48 -19.50 6.74
CA LEU A 421 -22.15 -18.81 5.50
C LEU A 421 -22.29 -19.75 4.28
N LYS A 422 -21.97 -21.04 4.41
CA LYS A 422 -22.22 -22.04 3.37
C LYS A 422 -23.74 -22.23 3.15
N ALA A 423 -24.51 -22.28 4.23
CA ALA A 423 -25.98 -22.39 4.15
C ALA A 423 -26.60 -21.16 3.46
N LEU A 424 -26.13 -19.94 3.80
CA LEU A 424 -26.55 -18.71 3.16
C LEU A 424 -26.21 -18.68 1.65
N ALA A 425 -25.07 -19.24 1.28
CA ALA A 425 -24.70 -19.38 -0.14
C ALA A 425 -25.64 -20.34 -0.89
N ALA A 426 -26.01 -21.46 -0.28
CA ALA A 426 -27.01 -22.38 -0.85
C ALA A 426 -28.40 -21.78 -0.93
N GLU A 427 -28.78 -20.92 0.01
CA GLU A 427 -30.03 -20.14 -0.05
C GLU A 427 -30.02 -19.15 -1.21
N ALA A 428 -28.94 -18.37 -1.37
CA ALA A 428 -28.80 -17.44 -2.49
C ALA A 428 -28.92 -18.14 -3.85
N ASP A 429 -28.38 -19.37 -3.95
CA ASP A 429 -28.50 -20.19 -5.16
C ASP A 429 -29.96 -20.61 -5.42
N ARG A 430 -30.66 -21.08 -4.39
CA ARG A 430 -32.07 -21.43 -4.52
C ARG A 430 -32.96 -20.25 -4.94
N ILE A 431 -32.73 -19.07 -4.34
CA ILE A 431 -33.48 -17.86 -4.74
C ILE A 431 -33.27 -17.55 -6.22
N THR A 432 -32.01 -17.68 -6.70
CA THR A 432 -31.71 -17.42 -8.12
C THR A 432 -32.30 -18.44 -9.06
N ASP A 433 -32.29 -19.73 -8.65
CA ASP A 433 -32.84 -20.83 -9.50
C ASP A 433 -34.36 -20.90 -9.51
N SER A 434 -35.03 -20.35 -8.48
CA SER A 434 -36.50 -20.28 -8.40
C SER A 434 -37.10 -19.00 -9.01
N ALA A 435 -36.24 -18.04 -9.42
CA ALA A 435 -36.70 -16.85 -10.13
C ALA A 435 -37.23 -17.24 -11.54
N PRO A 436 -38.42 -16.78 -11.96
CA PRO A 436 -39.04 -17.14 -13.23
C PRO A 436 -38.27 -16.61 -14.45
#